data_ea6f8054475e68f0ef534bdd51c96fb4
#
_entry.id   ea6f8054475e68f0ef534bdd51c96fb4
#
_cell.length_a   1.000
_cell.length_b   1.000
_cell.length_c   1.000
_cell.angle_alpha   90.00
_cell.angle_beta   90.00
_cell.angle_gamma   90.00
#
_symmetry.space_group_name_H-M   'P 1'
#
loop_
_entity.id
_entity.type
_entity.pdbx_description
1 polymer ?
#
loop_
_entity_poly.entity_id
_entity_poly.type
_entity_poly.pdbx_seq_one_letter_code
_entity_poly.pdbx_strand_id
1 'polypeptide(L)'
;MNTILHIGLGSFHRAHQAVYLHHLRESGERSWRIVGGNIRNDMAETMAALSAQGGAYTLETVTPAGERRYERITSIERVIAYTPDLAGLIAAGADASTRIVSFTVTEAGYYLDAKDRLDLQAARAGPPGSTIYGALTAILRARMQANAGP
;
A
#
# COMPACT_ATOMS: atom_id res chain seq x y z
N MET A 1 -4.76 3.46 17.73
CA MET A 1 -5.04 2.52 16.60
C MET A 1 -3.75 2.35 15.81
N ASN A 2 -3.34 1.09 15.54
CA ASN A 2 -2.15 0.78 14.77
C ASN A 2 -2.42 0.90 13.28
N THR A 3 -1.46 1.40 12.53
CA THR A 3 -1.58 1.60 11.08
C THR A 3 -0.67 0.64 10.33
N ILE A 4 -1.23 -0.03 9.33
CA ILE A 4 -0.48 -0.65 8.25
C ILE A 4 -0.44 0.36 7.11
N LEU A 5 0.73 0.90 6.80
CA LEU A 5 0.93 1.67 5.57
C LEU A 5 1.18 0.70 4.43
N HIS A 6 0.29 0.65 3.45
CA HIS A 6 0.46 -0.20 2.27
C HIS A 6 0.76 0.63 1.02
N ILE A 7 1.82 0.25 0.31
CA ILE A 7 2.22 0.85 -0.96
C ILE A 7 1.83 -0.09 -2.09
N GLY A 8 0.91 0.34 -2.94
CA GLY A 8 0.39 -0.45 -4.04
C GLY A 8 -1.03 -0.97 -3.82
N LEU A 9 -2.03 -0.08 -3.77
CA LEU A 9 -3.45 -0.42 -3.58
C LEU A 9 -4.08 -1.08 -4.82
N GLY A 10 -3.33 -1.97 -5.48
CA GLY A 10 -3.78 -2.74 -6.63
C GLY A 10 -4.80 -3.82 -6.28
N SER A 11 -5.25 -4.56 -7.30
CA SER A 11 -6.24 -5.64 -7.15
C SER A 11 -5.76 -6.76 -6.22
N PHE A 12 -4.47 -7.09 -6.26
CA PHE A 12 -3.91 -8.12 -5.39
C PHE A 12 -4.03 -7.76 -3.92
N HIS A 13 -3.62 -6.55 -3.53
CA HIS A 13 -3.77 -6.08 -2.15
C HIS A 13 -5.24 -6.06 -1.72
N ARG A 14 -6.12 -5.54 -2.58
CA ARG A 14 -7.56 -5.42 -2.30
C ARG A 14 -8.27 -6.78 -2.23
N ALA A 15 -7.75 -7.82 -2.89
CA ALA A 15 -8.29 -9.17 -2.83
C ALA A 15 -7.71 -10.03 -1.68
N HIS A 16 -6.64 -9.58 -1.01
CA HIS A 16 -5.94 -10.38 0.01
C HIS A 16 -5.78 -9.62 1.33
N GLN A 17 -4.71 -8.83 1.52
CA GLN A 17 -4.40 -8.23 2.81
C GLN A 17 -5.55 -7.37 3.36
N ALA A 18 -6.21 -6.59 2.50
CA ALA A 18 -7.33 -5.76 2.92
C ALA A 18 -8.54 -6.62 3.35
N VAL A 19 -8.77 -7.74 2.71
CA VAL A 19 -9.85 -8.69 3.08
C VAL A 19 -9.55 -9.35 4.42
N TYR A 20 -8.32 -9.82 4.62
CA TYR A 20 -7.94 -10.43 5.90
C TYR A 20 -8.07 -9.46 7.07
N LEU A 21 -7.66 -8.20 6.88
CA LEU A 21 -7.85 -7.19 7.92
C LEU A 21 -9.33 -6.84 8.12
N HIS A 22 -10.13 -6.84 7.07
CA HIS A 22 -11.59 -6.64 7.17
C HIS A 22 -12.21 -7.73 8.04
N HIS A 23 -11.96 -9.00 7.76
CA HIS A 23 -12.48 -10.11 8.54
C HIS A 23 -11.96 -10.11 9.99
N LEU A 24 -10.70 -9.74 10.21
CA LEU A 24 -10.15 -9.56 11.55
C LEU A 24 -10.94 -8.49 12.33
N ARG A 25 -11.30 -7.39 11.68
CA ARG A 25 -12.10 -6.32 12.30
C ARG A 25 -13.55 -6.74 12.57
N GLU A 26 -14.13 -7.53 11.68
CA GLU A 26 -15.47 -8.13 11.88
C GLU A 26 -15.49 -9.11 13.05
N SER A 27 -14.39 -9.82 13.32
CA SER A 27 -14.25 -10.71 14.48
C SER A 27 -14.06 -9.96 15.82
N GLY A 28 -13.97 -8.61 15.78
CA GLY A 28 -13.90 -7.76 16.98
C GLY A 28 -12.52 -7.11 17.22
N GLU A 29 -11.45 -7.51 16.51
CA GLU A 29 -10.13 -6.89 16.61
C GLU A 29 -10.07 -5.62 15.75
N ARG A 30 -10.30 -4.47 16.35
CA ARG A 30 -10.39 -3.17 15.67
C ARG A 30 -9.21 -2.23 15.91
N SER A 31 -8.13 -2.73 16.50
CA SER A 31 -6.97 -1.90 16.82
C SER A 31 -6.09 -1.58 15.61
N TRP A 32 -6.37 -2.17 14.43
CA TRP A 32 -5.62 -2.00 13.19
C TRP A 32 -6.45 -1.38 12.06
N ARG A 33 -5.78 -0.59 11.22
CA ARG A 33 -6.32 -0.02 9.98
C ARG A 33 -5.30 -0.06 8.87
N ILE A 34 -5.76 0.02 7.63
CA ILE A 34 -4.91 0.24 6.47
C ILE A 34 -5.00 1.71 6.05
N VAL A 35 -3.85 2.31 5.84
CA VAL A 35 -3.66 3.56 5.10
C VAL A 35 -2.81 3.21 3.90
N GLY A 36 -3.16 3.63 2.70
CA GLY A 36 -2.37 3.24 1.54
C GLY A 36 -2.40 4.23 0.41
N GLY A 37 -1.45 4.06 -0.50
CA GLY A 37 -1.29 4.86 -1.70
C GLY A 37 -0.33 4.20 -2.69
N ASN A 38 -0.06 4.87 -3.79
CA ASN A 38 0.81 4.35 -4.86
C ASN A 38 2.01 5.27 -5.06
N ILE A 39 3.14 4.70 -5.49
CA ILE A 39 4.34 5.47 -5.88
C ILE A 39 4.29 5.94 -7.35
N ARG A 40 3.26 5.55 -8.08
CA ARG A 40 3.01 5.92 -9.48
C ARG A 40 1.58 6.39 -9.65
N ASN A 41 1.32 7.12 -10.74
CA ASN A 41 -0.02 7.62 -11.08
C ASN A 41 -0.72 6.78 -12.15
N ASP A 42 -0.29 5.56 -12.34
CA ASP A 42 -0.83 4.61 -13.34
C ASP A 42 -2.22 4.04 -12.98
N MET A 43 -2.70 4.28 -11.76
CA MET A 43 -4.01 3.86 -11.26
C MET A 43 -4.86 5.04 -10.75
N ALA A 44 -4.72 6.23 -11.36
CA ALA A 44 -5.34 7.47 -10.88
C ALA A 44 -6.87 7.35 -10.71
N GLU A 45 -7.57 6.76 -11.67
CA GLU A 45 -9.02 6.58 -11.61
C GLU A 45 -9.44 5.65 -10.45
N THR A 46 -8.74 4.52 -10.29
CA THR A 46 -9.00 3.59 -9.17
C THR A 46 -8.75 4.24 -7.83
N MET A 47 -7.68 5.02 -7.71
CA MET A 47 -7.34 5.73 -6.49
C MET A 47 -8.36 6.81 -6.15
N ALA A 48 -8.83 7.54 -7.16
CA ALA A 48 -9.89 8.54 -7.00
C ALA A 48 -11.22 7.89 -6.56
N ALA A 49 -11.61 6.78 -7.19
CA ALA A 49 -12.81 6.05 -6.81
C ALA A 49 -12.74 5.50 -5.37
N LEU A 50 -11.62 4.89 -4.98
CA LEU A 50 -11.41 4.42 -3.62
C LEU A 50 -11.45 5.57 -2.61
N SER A 51 -10.82 6.69 -2.93
CA SER A 51 -10.83 7.88 -2.08
C SER A 51 -12.25 8.43 -1.89
N ALA A 52 -13.02 8.55 -2.97
CA ALA A 52 -14.40 9.03 -2.93
C ALA A 52 -15.33 8.13 -2.11
N GLN A 53 -15.01 6.84 -2.01
CA GLN A 53 -15.75 5.85 -1.23
C GLN A 53 -15.20 5.67 0.19
N GLY A 54 -14.28 6.54 0.65
CA GLY A 54 -13.65 6.42 1.95
C GLY A 54 -12.83 5.13 2.11
N GLY A 55 -12.26 4.61 1.02
CA GLY A 55 -11.49 3.37 0.98
C GLY A 55 -12.33 2.09 0.84
N ALA A 56 -13.65 2.18 0.93
CA ALA A 56 -14.52 1.02 0.79
C ALA A 56 -14.65 0.58 -0.69
N TYR A 57 -14.82 -0.72 -0.90
CA TYR A 57 -15.07 -1.30 -2.23
C TYR A 57 -15.82 -2.62 -2.12
N THR A 58 -16.37 -3.11 -3.24
CA THR A 58 -16.99 -4.42 -3.32
C THR A 58 -15.99 -5.43 -3.89
N LEU A 59 -15.80 -6.52 -3.16
CA LEU A 59 -15.07 -7.71 -3.63
C LEU A 59 -16.07 -8.68 -4.24
N GLU A 60 -15.81 -9.13 -5.46
CA GLU A 60 -16.48 -10.26 -6.07
C GLU A 60 -15.59 -11.49 -5.98
N THR A 61 -16.12 -12.57 -5.45
CA THR A 61 -15.48 -13.90 -5.45
C THR A 61 -16.28 -14.82 -6.35
N VAL A 62 -15.61 -15.52 -7.25
CA VAL A 62 -16.23 -16.49 -8.16
C VAL A 62 -15.68 -17.88 -7.83
N THR A 63 -16.57 -18.83 -7.50
CA THR A 63 -16.16 -20.23 -7.25
C THR A 63 -15.86 -20.94 -8.57
N PRO A 64 -15.17 -22.08 -8.56
CA PRO A 64 -14.98 -22.91 -9.75
C PRO A 64 -16.29 -23.36 -10.42
N ALA A 65 -17.39 -23.44 -9.66
CA ALA A 65 -18.73 -23.74 -10.18
C ALA A 65 -19.46 -22.52 -10.80
N GLY A 66 -18.82 -21.35 -10.77
CA GLY A 66 -19.38 -20.11 -11.32
C GLY A 66 -20.27 -19.33 -10.36
N GLU A 67 -20.40 -19.75 -9.11
CA GLU A 67 -21.17 -19.01 -8.11
C GLU A 67 -20.45 -17.71 -7.76
N ARG A 68 -21.21 -16.61 -7.69
CA ARG A 68 -20.70 -15.29 -7.35
C ARG A 68 -21.12 -14.89 -5.96
N ARG A 69 -20.17 -14.34 -5.20
CA ARG A 69 -20.40 -13.74 -3.89
C ARG A 69 -19.82 -12.33 -3.88
N TYR A 70 -20.53 -11.43 -3.21
CA TYR A 70 -20.16 -10.03 -3.11
C TYR A 70 -20.00 -9.64 -1.65
N GLU A 71 -18.90 -9.00 -1.33
CA GLU A 71 -18.59 -8.55 0.02
C GLU A 71 -18.11 -7.09 -0.02
N ARG A 72 -18.60 -6.25 0.89
CA ARG A 72 -18.12 -4.88 1.02
C ARG A 72 -16.96 -4.82 1.99
N ILE A 73 -15.78 -4.53 1.48
CA ILE A 73 -14.55 -4.39 2.26
C ILE A 73 -14.36 -2.95 2.71
N THR A 74 -14.02 -2.74 3.99
CA THR A 74 -13.92 -1.43 4.64
C THR A 74 -12.65 -1.24 5.49
N SER A 75 -11.66 -2.12 5.34
CA SER A 75 -10.43 -2.10 6.13
C SER A 75 -9.43 -0.99 5.71
N ILE A 76 -9.55 -0.46 4.49
CA ILE A 76 -8.78 0.70 4.03
C ILE A 76 -9.52 1.95 4.52
N GLU A 77 -8.94 2.65 5.51
CA GLU A 77 -9.58 3.85 6.08
C GLU A 77 -9.14 5.15 5.42
N ARG A 78 -7.98 5.16 4.79
CA ARG A 78 -7.49 6.34 4.10
C ARG A 78 -6.70 5.96 2.85
N VAL A 79 -7.04 6.63 1.76
CA VAL A 79 -6.32 6.57 0.49
C VAL A 79 -5.49 7.84 0.36
N ILE A 80 -4.18 7.69 0.19
CA ILE A 80 -3.24 8.79 0.02
C ILE A 80 -3.16 9.13 -1.46
N ALA A 81 -3.47 10.37 -1.80
CA ALA A 81 -3.32 10.86 -3.17
C ALA A 81 -1.85 10.83 -3.60
N TYR A 82 -1.63 10.46 -4.85
CA TYR A 82 -0.29 10.48 -5.43
C TYR A 82 0.22 11.94 -5.55
N THR A 83 1.46 12.12 -5.13
CA THR A 83 2.26 13.32 -5.44
C THR A 83 3.66 12.88 -5.88
N PRO A 84 4.32 13.58 -6.83
CA PRO A 84 5.65 13.15 -7.34
C PRO A 84 6.72 13.03 -6.26
N ASP A 85 6.62 13.81 -5.19
CA ASP A 85 7.53 13.82 -4.04
C ASP A 85 7.14 12.78 -2.97
N LEU A 86 6.03 12.08 -3.13
CA LEU A 86 5.46 11.13 -2.18
C LEU A 86 5.20 11.70 -0.77
N ALA A 87 5.01 13.01 -0.64
CA ALA A 87 4.91 13.68 0.66
C ALA A 87 3.88 13.02 1.59
N GLY A 88 2.70 12.66 1.07
CA GLY A 88 1.65 12.01 1.85
C GLY A 88 2.03 10.61 2.35
N LEU A 89 2.71 9.81 1.51
CA LEU A 89 3.20 8.46 1.88
C LEU A 89 4.33 8.56 2.91
N ILE A 90 5.26 9.48 2.72
CA ILE A 90 6.39 9.71 3.63
C ILE A 90 5.86 10.16 5.00
N ALA A 91 4.95 11.11 5.04
CA ALA A 91 4.34 11.57 6.29
C ALA A 91 3.58 10.43 7.00
N ALA A 92 2.80 9.64 6.26
CA ALA A 92 2.09 8.50 6.84
C ALA A 92 3.06 7.43 7.38
N GLY A 93 4.18 7.21 6.70
CA GLY A 93 5.22 6.27 7.16
C GLY A 93 5.97 6.75 8.39
N ALA A 94 6.17 8.07 8.54
CA ALA A 94 6.80 8.67 9.71
C ALA A 94 5.88 8.77 10.93
N ASP A 95 4.57 8.63 10.75
CA ASP A 95 3.59 8.68 11.83
C ASP A 95 3.84 7.55 12.86
N ALA A 96 3.81 7.90 14.14
CA ALA A 96 4.08 6.97 15.25
C ALA A 96 3.07 5.81 15.32
N SER A 97 1.84 5.99 14.81
CA SER A 97 0.84 4.94 14.73
C SER A 97 1.13 3.91 13.63
N THR A 98 1.98 4.22 12.66
CA THR A 98 2.38 3.28 11.60
C THR A 98 3.35 2.26 12.18
N ARG A 99 2.87 1.02 12.30
CA ARG A 99 3.62 -0.10 12.88
C ARG A 99 4.17 -1.04 11.82
N ILE A 100 3.53 -1.08 10.67
CA ILE A 100 3.90 -1.94 9.54
C ILE A 100 3.91 -1.09 8.27
N VAL A 101 4.97 -1.22 7.48
CA VAL A 101 5.01 -0.75 6.09
C VAL A 101 5.06 -1.99 5.21
N SER A 102 4.08 -2.14 4.33
CA SER A 102 3.99 -3.26 3.39
C SER A 102 3.80 -2.73 1.96
N PHE A 103 4.11 -3.56 0.99
CA PHE A 103 3.97 -3.19 -0.42
C PHE A 103 3.68 -4.39 -1.29
N THR A 104 3.09 -4.14 -2.46
CA THR A 104 2.95 -5.12 -3.54
C THR A 104 3.64 -4.56 -4.78
N VAL A 105 4.57 -5.32 -5.31
CA VAL A 105 5.29 -5.00 -6.55
C VAL A 105 5.28 -6.20 -7.48
N THR A 106 5.30 -5.95 -8.77
CA THR A 106 5.52 -6.97 -9.80
C THR A 106 7.01 -7.26 -9.95
N GLU A 107 7.38 -8.29 -10.71
CA GLU A 107 8.78 -8.66 -10.97
C GLU A 107 9.64 -7.48 -11.44
N ALA A 108 9.11 -6.63 -12.31
CA ALA A 108 9.81 -5.41 -12.76
C ALA A 108 10.16 -4.46 -11.61
N GLY A 109 9.46 -4.52 -10.48
CA GLY A 109 9.73 -3.71 -9.29
C GLY A 109 10.89 -4.20 -8.43
N TYR A 110 11.43 -5.38 -8.73
CA TYR A 110 12.62 -5.91 -8.01
C TYR A 110 13.93 -5.38 -8.58
N TYR A 111 13.93 -4.78 -9.78
CA TYR A 111 15.12 -4.20 -10.41
C TYR A 111 16.29 -5.18 -10.51
N LEU A 112 16.01 -6.39 -11.04
CA LEU A 112 17.02 -7.41 -11.25
C LEU A 112 17.71 -7.23 -12.61
N ASP A 113 19.02 -7.52 -12.66
CA ASP A 113 19.80 -7.59 -13.90
C ASP A 113 19.53 -8.92 -14.64
N ALA A 114 20.14 -9.09 -15.82
CA ALA A 114 20.02 -10.30 -16.63
C ALA A 114 20.57 -11.58 -15.96
N LYS A 115 21.15 -11.48 -14.77
CA LYS A 115 21.69 -12.58 -13.97
C LYS A 115 20.94 -12.75 -12.65
N ASP A 116 19.72 -12.23 -12.55
CA ASP A 116 18.87 -12.25 -11.37
C ASP A 116 19.52 -11.61 -10.11
N ARG A 117 20.41 -10.63 -10.30
CA ARG A 117 21.02 -9.88 -9.21
C ARG A 117 20.43 -8.47 -9.16
N LEU A 118 20.33 -7.90 -7.96
CA LEU A 118 19.85 -6.53 -7.77
C LEU A 118 20.73 -5.54 -8.56
N ASP A 119 20.14 -4.85 -9.53
CA ASP A 119 20.74 -3.70 -10.20
C ASP A 119 20.67 -2.48 -9.29
N LEU A 120 21.76 -2.24 -8.55
CA LEU A 120 21.84 -1.13 -7.60
C LEU A 120 21.77 0.24 -8.28
N GLN A 121 22.18 0.35 -9.54
CA GLN A 121 22.07 1.60 -10.28
C GLN A 121 20.62 1.89 -10.62
N ALA A 122 19.90 0.94 -11.19
CA ALA A 122 18.48 1.09 -11.47
C ALA A 122 17.64 1.26 -10.21
N ALA A 123 17.91 0.49 -9.15
CA ALA A 123 17.20 0.57 -7.88
C ALA A 123 17.34 1.92 -7.16
N ARG A 124 18.43 2.66 -7.42
CA ARG A 124 18.70 3.99 -6.83
C ARG A 124 18.40 5.15 -7.77
N ALA A 125 17.99 4.88 -9.00
CA ALA A 125 17.80 5.91 -10.01
C ALA A 125 16.59 6.80 -9.69
N GLY A 126 16.73 8.09 -9.93
CA GLY A 126 15.65 9.07 -9.91
C GLY A 126 15.17 9.51 -8.51
N PRO A 127 14.10 10.29 -8.46
CA PRO A 127 13.48 10.74 -7.22
C PRO A 127 12.88 9.57 -6.42
N PRO A 128 12.52 9.78 -5.13
CA PRO A 128 12.02 8.71 -4.24
C PRO A 128 10.89 7.86 -4.82
N GLY A 129 10.00 8.44 -5.62
CA GLY A 129 8.88 7.74 -6.25
C GLY A 129 9.24 6.86 -7.46
N SER A 130 10.49 6.89 -7.93
CA SER A 130 10.89 6.12 -9.12
C SER A 130 10.97 4.62 -8.85
N THR A 131 11.30 4.21 -7.63
CA THR A 131 11.46 2.82 -7.22
C THR A 131 10.85 2.59 -5.84
N ILE A 132 10.47 1.34 -5.56
CA ILE A 132 10.03 0.97 -4.21
C ILE A 132 11.14 1.17 -3.16
N TYR A 133 12.39 0.95 -3.54
CA TYR A 133 13.55 1.16 -2.66
C TYR A 133 13.73 2.64 -2.31
N GLY A 134 13.55 3.54 -3.28
CA GLY A 134 13.58 4.98 -3.06
C GLY A 134 12.47 5.44 -2.12
N ALA A 135 11.24 4.95 -2.34
CA ALA A 135 10.11 5.26 -1.48
C ALA A 135 10.32 4.78 -0.03
N LEU A 136 10.75 3.52 0.15
CA LEU A 136 11.04 2.97 1.47
C LEU A 136 12.18 3.72 2.16
N THR A 137 13.23 4.08 1.42
CA THR A 137 14.35 4.86 1.97
C THR A 137 13.88 6.23 2.47
N ALA A 138 13.04 6.92 1.72
CA ALA A 138 12.49 8.22 2.11
C ALA A 138 11.60 8.11 3.37
N ILE A 139 10.74 7.09 3.42
CA ILE A 139 9.89 6.80 4.57
C ILE A 139 10.73 6.52 5.82
N LEU A 140 11.73 5.63 5.72
CA LEU A 140 12.58 5.24 6.86
C LEU A 140 13.41 6.42 7.38
N ARG A 141 13.95 7.26 6.48
CA ARG A 141 14.66 8.49 6.87
C ARG A 141 13.75 9.46 7.62
N ALA A 142 12.56 9.72 7.12
CA ALA A 142 11.60 10.59 7.79
C ALA A 142 11.19 10.03 9.16
N ARG A 143 11.03 8.71 9.26
CA ARG A 143 10.72 8.00 10.49
C ARG A 143 11.83 8.14 11.53
N MET A 144 13.08 7.98 11.13
CA MET A 144 14.24 8.18 12.01
C MET A 144 14.32 9.62 12.52
N GLN A 145 14.06 10.61 11.65
CA GLN A 145 14.04 12.03 12.02
C GLN A 145 12.90 12.36 13.01
N ALA A 146 11.75 11.72 12.85
CA ALA A 146 10.60 11.91 13.74
C ALA A 146 10.74 11.15 15.07
N ASN A 147 11.81 10.36 15.30
CA ASN A 147 11.96 9.45 16.43
C ASN A 147 10.76 8.51 16.62
N ALA A 148 10.09 8.15 15.53
CA ALA A 148 8.91 7.29 15.57
C ALA A 148 9.24 5.81 15.81
N GLY A 149 10.53 5.49 16.01
CA GLY A 149 11.03 4.12 16.22
C GLY A 149 10.90 3.24 14.97
N PRO A 150 11.49 2.06 15.01
CA PRO A 150 11.36 1.07 13.93
C PRO A 150 9.93 0.53 13.84
#